data_bd98345a81ae07c378dcd139703f33c6
#
_entry.id   bd98345a81ae07c378dcd139703f33c6
#
_cell.length_a   1.000
_cell.length_b   1.000
_cell.length_c   1.000
_cell.angle_alpha   90.00
_cell.angle_beta   90.00
_cell.angle_gamma   90.00
#
_symmetry.space_group_name_H-M   'P 1'
#
loop_
_entity.id
_entity.type
_entity.pdbx_description
1 polymer ?
#
loop_
_entity_poly.entity_id
_entity_poly.type
_entity_poly.pdbx_seq_one_letter_code
_entity_poly.pdbx_strand_id
1 'polypeptide(L)'
;MNEKRVYTFGNGKAEGNAKMREELGGKGANLAEMNLIGVPVPPGFTITTDTCNEYYKVGEEKIKELLQDEVMAAVAHTEALMNSKFGSVENPLLVSVRSGARASMPGMMDTILNLGLNDEVAEGLVKKTGNPHFVYDSYRRFVQMYGDVVMGLKPVNKEDIDPFEAIIEKVKEEQGVTLDKDLSVESLKKLVELFKAAIKEQTGQDFPTNPIEQLW
;
A
#
# COMPACT_ATOMS: atom_id res chain seq x y z
N MET A 1 -31.08 7.75 -0.08
CA MET A 1 -30.07 7.90 -1.14
C MET A 1 -28.77 7.41 -0.54
N ASN A 2 -28.15 6.38 -1.11
CA ASN A 2 -26.81 5.97 -0.65
C ASN A 2 -25.86 7.11 -0.90
N GLU A 3 -25.24 7.62 0.13
CA GLU A 3 -24.23 8.66 0.05
C GLU A 3 -22.99 8.04 -0.61
N LYS A 4 -22.48 8.68 -1.67
CA LYS A 4 -21.30 8.19 -2.40
C LYS A 4 -20.08 8.29 -1.52
N ARG A 5 -19.34 7.17 -1.36
CA ARG A 5 -18.17 7.08 -0.48
C ARG A 5 -16.85 6.97 -1.22
N VAL A 6 -16.86 6.59 -2.51
CA VAL A 6 -15.66 6.35 -3.30
C VAL A 6 -15.69 7.20 -4.56
N TYR A 7 -14.63 7.98 -4.78
CA TYR A 7 -14.49 8.92 -5.89
C TYR A 7 -13.27 8.53 -6.74
N THR A 8 -13.52 8.18 -8.01
CA THR A 8 -12.49 7.76 -8.95
C THR A 8 -11.86 8.94 -9.70
N PHE A 9 -10.62 8.77 -10.12
CA PHE A 9 -9.89 9.68 -11.01
C PHE A 9 -8.96 8.88 -11.94
N GLY A 10 -8.70 9.40 -13.12
CA GLY A 10 -7.80 8.78 -14.10
C GLY A 10 -8.11 9.24 -15.53
N ASN A 11 -7.10 9.22 -16.39
CA ASN A 11 -7.21 9.50 -17.81
C ASN A 11 -7.91 10.84 -18.12
N GLY A 12 -7.53 11.90 -17.41
CA GLY A 12 -8.09 13.26 -17.60
C GLY A 12 -9.51 13.45 -17.05
N LYS A 13 -10.05 12.49 -16.29
CA LYS A 13 -11.38 12.55 -15.69
C LYS A 13 -11.29 12.33 -14.18
N ALA A 14 -12.11 13.03 -13.43
CA ALA A 14 -12.25 12.81 -12.00
C ALA A 14 -13.68 13.10 -11.56
N GLU A 15 -14.16 12.35 -10.58
CA GLU A 15 -15.46 12.57 -9.95
C GLU A 15 -15.41 13.67 -8.88
N GLY A 16 -14.21 14.00 -8.40
CA GLY A 16 -13.94 15.10 -7.47
C GLY A 16 -13.16 16.25 -8.10
N ASN A 17 -12.89 17.30 -7.33
CA ASN A 17 -12.10 18.46 -7.72
C ASN A 17 -11.47 19.16 -6.51
N ALA A 18 -10.67 20.22 -6.74
CA ALA A 18 -9.95 20.95 -5.69
C ALA A 18 -10.83 21.58 -4.60
N LYS A 19 -12.12 21.81 -4.86
CA LYS A 19 -13.06 22.40 -3.90
C LYS A 19 -13.58 21.41 -2.87
N MET A 20 -13.43 20.11 -3.14
CA MET A 20 -13.94 19.01 -2.30
C MET A 20 -12.94 18.55 -1.26
N ARG A 21 -12.19 19.48 -0.64
CA ARG A 21 -11.16 19.14 0.35
C ARG A 21 -11.73 18.59 1.66
N GLU A 22 -12.92 18.98 2.02
CA GLU A 22 -13.58 18.46 3.21
C GLU A 22 -13.96 17.00 3.03
N GLU A 23 -14.44 16.62 1.86
CA GLU A 23 -14.89 15.27 1.52
C GLU A 23 -13.73 14.33 1.14
N LEU A 24 -12.79 14.80 0.32
CA LEU A 24 -11.73 13.98 -0.25
C LEU A 24 -10.38 14.12 0.46
N GLY A 25 -10.31 15.01 1.45
CA GLY A 25 -9.04 15.41 2.04
C GLY A 25 -8.16 16.20 1.05
N GLY A 26 -7.08 16.80 1.55
CA GLY A 26 -6.20 17.62 0.71
C GLY A 26 -5.53 16.83 -0.42
N LYS A 27 -5.10 15.59 -0.17
CA LYS A 27 -4.46 14.74 -1.18
C LYS A 27 -5.44 14.29 -2.25
N GLY A 28 -6.62 13.80 -1.87
CA GLY A 28 -7.64 13.31 -2.80
C GLY A 28 -8.16 14.43 -3.72
N ALA A 29 -8.51 15.58 -3.15
CA ALA A 29 -8.98 16.74 -3.92
C ALA A 29 -7.91 17.25 -4.90
N ASN A 30 -6.64 17.30 -4.49
CA ASN A 30 -5.55 17.73 -5.37
C ASN A 30 -5.27 16.72 -6.50
N LEU A 31 -5.29 15.39 -6.20
CA LEU A 31 -5.12 14.37 -7.24
C LEU A 31 -6.23 14.44 -8.29
N ALA A 32 -7.48 14.62 -7.84
CA ALA A 32 -8.61 14.83 -8.76
C ALA A 32 -8.41 16.06 -9.64
N GLU A 33 -8.05 17.21 -9.07
CA GLU A 33 -7.79 18.44 -9.81
C GLU A 33 -6.63 18.30 -10.79
N MET A 34 -5.50 17.75 -10.36
CA MET A 34 -4.34 17.51 -11.22
C MET A 34 -4.72 16.68 -12.44
N ASN A 35 -5.58 15.68 -12.26
CA ASN A 35 -6.08 14.87 -13.36
C ASN A 35 -6.96 15.69 -14.33
N LEU A 36 -7.86 16.51 -13.80
CA LEU A 36 -8.76 17.37 -14.61
C LEU A 36 -8.01 18.42 -15.44
N ILE A 37 -6.92 18.98 -14.91
CA ILE A 37 -6.10 19.97 -15.63
C ILE A 37 -5.04 19.33 -16.54
N GLY A 38 -5.03 18.00 -16.68
CA GLY A 38 -4.18 17.26 -17.62
C GLY A 38 -2.77 16.95 -17.11
N VAL A 39 -2.51 17.10 -15.81
CA VAL A 39 -1.26 16.60 -15.22
C VAL A 39 -1.28 15.07 -15.24
N PRO A 40 -0.22 14.38 -15.71
CA PRO A 40 -0.18 12.93 -15.77
C PRO A 40 -0.06 12.34 -14.36
N VAL A 41 -1.20 12.03 -13.75
CA VAL A 41 -1.29 11.28 -12.48
C VAL A 41 -1.78 9.88 -12.75
N PRO A 42 -1.24 8.86 -12.06
CA PRO A 42 -1.76 7.51 -12.12
C PRO A 42 -3.24 7.48 -11.71
N PRO A 43 -4.07 6.66 -12.35
CA PRO A 43 -5.47 6.51 -11.96
C PRO A 43 -5.60 5.88 -10.57
N GLY A 44 -6.71 6.15 -9.93
CA GLY A 44 -7.01 5.65 -8.61
C GLY A 44 -8.37 6.14 -8.10
N PHE A 45 -8.55 6.04 -6.79
CA PHE A 45 -9.76 6.50 -6.13
C PHE A 45 -9.47 7.02 -4.72
N THR A 46 -10.40 7.80 -4.21
CA THR A 46 -10.36 8.35 -2.85
C THR A 46 -11.60 7.91 -2.09
N ILE A 47 -11.42 7.36 -0.91
CA ILE A 47 -12.48 7.12 0.07
C ILE A 47 -12.67 8.40 0.87
N THR A 48 -13.91 8.84 1.08
CA THR A 48 -14.23 10.12 1.71
C THR A 48 -13.80 10.20 3.18
N THR A 49 -13.53 11.41 3.64
CA THR A 49 -13.22 11.67 5.07
C THR A 49 -14.37 11.32 5.99
N ASP A 50 -15.62 11.45 5.53
CA ASP A 50 -16.80 11.09 6.30
C ASP A 50 -16.92 9.58 6.49
N THR A 51 -16.48 8.79 5.51
CA THR A 51 -16.34 7.33 5.67
C THR A 51 -15.33 6.98 6.77
N CYS A 52 -14.23 7.72 6.91
CA CYS A 52 -13.31 7.55 8.02
C CYS A 52 -13.98 7.83 9.38
N ASN A 53 -14.80 8.86 9.48
CA ASN A 53 -15.58 9.14 10.68
C ASN A 53 -16.62 8.03 10.96
N GLU A 54 -17.22 7.47 9.92
CA GLU A 54 -18.16 6.36 10.01
C GLU A 54 -17.46 5.09 10.53
N TYR A 55 -16.25 4.80 10.05
CA TYR A 55 -15.42 3.69 10.51
C TYR A 55 -15.28 3.67 12.04
N TYR A 56 -14.96 4.82 12.66
CA TYR A 56 -14.83 4.91 14.12
C TYR A 56 -16.15 4.71 14.89
N LYS A 57 -17.29 4.80 14.22
CA LYS A 57 -18.62 4.58 14.82
C LYS A 57 -19.10 3.14 14.67
N VAL A 58 -18.85 2.54 13.51
CA VAL A 58 -19.45 1.23 13.14
C VAL A 58 -18.45 0.08 13.17
N GLY A 59 -17.14 0.35 13.18
CA GLY A 59 -16.07 -0.64 13.18
C GLY A 59 -15.75 -1.19 11.78
N GLU A 60 -14.68 -1.99 11.75
CA GLU A 60 -14.05 -2.49 10.52
C GLU A 60 -14.98 -3.35 9.68
N GLU A 61 -15.60 -4.37 10.27
CA GLU A 61 -16.45 -5.30 9.52
C GLU A 61 -17.62 -4.58 8.83
N LYS A 62 -18.25 -3.66 9.55
CA LYS A 62 -19.40 -2.93 9.02
C LYS A 62 -19.02 -1.95 7.93
N ILE A 63 -17.92 -1.24 8.07
CA ILE A 63 -17.46 -0.29 7.04
C ILE A 63 -17.03 -1.03 5.78
N LYS A 64 -16.40 -2.20 5.92
CA LYS A 64 -16.02 -3.06 4.81
C LYS A 64 -17.25 -3.50 4.02
N GLU A 65 -18.30 -3.97 4.70
CA GLU A 65 -19.59 -4.33 4.09
C GLU A 65 -20.20 -3.16 3.29
N LEU A 66 -20.14 -1.94 3.86
CA LEU A 66 -20.71 -0.74 3.23
C LEU A 66 -19.92 -0.27 2.01
N LEU A 67 -18.60 -0.49 1.99
CA LEU A 67 -17.71 0.00 0.95
C LEU A 67 -17.43 -1.02 -0.16
N GLN A 68 -17.68 -2.30 0.08
CA GLN A 68 -17.19 -3.38 -0.77
C GLN A 68 -17.52 -3.18 -2.24
N ASP A 69 -18.76 -2.88 -2.57
CA ASP A 69 -19.19 -2.73 -3.97
C ASP A 69 -18.53 -1.52 -4.63
N GLU A 70 -18.49 -0.37 -3.94
CA GLU A 70 -17.86 0.84 -4.48
C GLU A 70 -16.34 0.70 -4.63
N VAL A 71 -15.67 0.10 -3.65
CA VAL A 71 -14.22 -0.12 -3.70
C VAL A 71 -13.85 -1.11 -4.80
N MET A 72 -14.56 -2.24 -4.92
CA MET A 72 -14.28 -3.22 -5.97
C MET A 72 -14.57 -2.67 -7.36
N ALA A 73 -15.60 -1.85 -7.52
CA ALA A 73 -15.86 -1.15 -8.79
C ALA A 73 -14.74 -0.14 -9.11
N ALA A 74 -14.22 0.58 -8.12
CA ALA A 74 -13.11 1.52 -8.31
C ALA A 74 -11.77 0.81 -8.60
N VAL A 75 -11.51 -0.35 -8.01
CA VAL A 75 -10.38 -1.22 -8.36
C VAL A 75 -10.49 -1.67 -9.80
N ALA A 76 -11.64 -2.20 -10.22
CA ALA A 76 -11.88 -2.63 -11.60
C ALA A 76 -11.72 -1.48 -12.61
N HIS A 77 -12.17 -0.27 -12.25
CA HIS A 77 -11.97 0.93 -13.07
C HIS A 77 -10.48 1.25 -13.21
N THR A 78 -9.72 1.21 -12.13
CA THR A 78 -8.28 1.46 -12.14
C THR A 78 -7.53 0.40 -12.96
N GLU A 79 -7.89 -0.87 -12.80
CA GLU A 79 -7.35 -1.99 -13.61
C GLU A 79 -7.55 -1.74 -15.12
N ALA A 80 -8.75 -1.34 -15.51
CA ALA A 80 -9.07 -1.06 -16.91
C ALA A 80 -8.24 0.09 -17.48
N LEU A 81 -8.06 1.18 -16.72
CA LEU A 81 -7.24 2.33 -17.13
C LEU A 81 -5.75 1.99 -17.21
N MET A 82 -5.25 1.14 -16.32
CA MET A 82 -3.85 0.71 -16.27
C MET A 82 -3.55 -0.48 -17.19
N ASN A 83 -4.56 -1.07 -17.80
CA ASN A 83 -4.45 -2.32 -18.55
C ASN A 83 -3.65 -3.38 -17.79
N SER A 84 -3.92 -3.52 -16.49
CA SER A 84 -3.25 -4.45 -15.58
C SER A 84 -4.25 -4.90 -14.52
N LYS A 85 -3.94 -5.95 -13.77
CA LYS A 85 -4.90 -6.54 -12.83
C LYS A 85 -4.31 -6.70 -11.44
N PHE A 86 -5.05 -6.25 -10.44
CA PHE A 86 -4.67 -6.36 -9.04
C PHE A 86 -4.61 -7.84 -8.62
N GLY A 87 -3.44 -8.25 -8.13
CA GLY A 87 -3.18 -9.65 -7.78
C GLY A 87 -2.88 -10.61 -8.94
N SER A 88 -2.81 -10.11 -10.20
CA SER A 88 -2.37 -10.95 -11.33
C SER A 88 -0.88 -11.25 -11.26
N VAL A 89 -0.52 -12.48 -11.55
CA VAL A 89 0.88 -12.90 -11.67
C VAL A 89 1.51 -12.45 -13.01
N GLU A 90 0.72 -12.47 -14.09
CA GLU A 90 1.21 -12.15 -15.43
C GLU A 90 1.37 -10.66 -15.68
N ASN A 91 0.37 -9.87 -15.26
CA ASN A 91 0.35 -8.43 -15.46
C ASN A 91 -0.18 -7.71 -14.22
N PRO A 92 0.58 -7.70 -13.13
CA PRO A 92 0.12 -7.17 -11.84
C PRO A 92 -0.06 -5.66 -11.87
N LEU A 93 -1.16 -5.21 -11.27
CA LEU A 93 -1.34 -3.84 -10.81
C LEU A 93 -0.86 -3.76 -9.36
N LEU A 94 0.11 -2.90 -9.09
CA LEU A 94 0.50 -2.54 -7.74
C LEU A 94 -0.01 -1.14 -7.44
N VAL A 95 -0.49 -0.92 -6.23
CA VAL A 95 -1.05 0.37 -5.83
C VAL A 95 -0.32 0.94 -4.62
N SER A 96 -0.44 2.26 -4.43
CA SER A 96 -0.05 2.94 -3.20
C SER A 96 -1.29 3.33 -2.43
N VAL A 97 -1.37 2.95 -1.17
CA VAL A 97 -2.41 3.41 -0.25
C VAL A 97 -1.84 4.54 0.60
N ARG A 98 -2.55 5.65 0.66
CA ARG A 98 -2.13 6.84 1.40
C ARG A 98 -3.24 7.29 2.31
N SER A 99 -2.91 7.51 3.57
CA SER A 99 -3.82 8.19 4.48
C SER A 99 -4.04 9.63 4.05
N GLY A 100 -5.28 10.10 4.18
CA GLY A 100 -5.69 11.45 3.89
C GLY A 100 -6.29 12.12 5.12
N ALA A 101 -6.20 13.45 5.20
CA ALA A 101 -6.88 14.25 6.21
C ALA A 101 -7.34 15.58 5.61
N ARG A 102 -8.33 16.20 6.25
CA ARG A 102 -8.79 17.56 5.88
C ARG A 102 -7.67 18.58 5.99
N ALA A 103 -6.84 18.47 7.05
CA ALA A 103 -5.64 19.28 7.23
C ALA A 103 -4.40 18.47 6.84
N SER A 104 -3.49 19.08 6.07
CA SER A 104 -2.21 18.47 5.74
C SER A 104 -1.29 18.50 6.97
N MET A 105 -0.80 17.34 7.37
CA MET A 105 0.20 17.21 8.44
C MET A 105 1.43 16.49 7.87
N PRO A 106 2.43 17.22 7.37
CA PRO A 106 3.65 16.62 6.83
C PRO A 106 4.34 15.73 7.86
N GLY A 107 4.77 14.53 7.43
CA GLY A 107 5.45 13.56 8.28
C GLY A 107 4.58 12.78 9.27
N MET A 108 3.27 13.03 9.30
CA MET A 108 2.34 12.32 10.20
C MET A 108 1.33 11.43 9.45
N MET A 109 1.53 11.23 8.16
CA MET A 109 0.58 10.50 7.32
C MET A 109 1.28 9.34 6.64
N ASP A 110 0.80 8.15 6.93
CA ASP A 110 1.37 6.92 6.44
C ASP A 110 1.10 6.70 4.94
N THR A 111 2.01 5.98 4.31
CA THR A 111 1.90 5.54 2.92
C THR A 111 2.37 4.09 2.85
N ILE A 112 1.58 3.23 2.23
CA ILE A 112 1.98 1.87 1.88
C ILE A 112 2.23 1.84 0.38
N LEU A 113 3.43 1.45 -0.03
CA LEU A 113 3.82 1.32 -1.43
C LEU A 113 3.79 -0.14 -1.86
N ASN A 114 3.56 -0.37 -3.15
CA ASN A 114 3.61 -1.70 -3.78
C ASN A 114 2.61 -2.72 -3.19
N LEU A 115 1.48 -2.24 -2.68
CA LEU A 115 0.41 -3.09 -2.20
C LEU A 115 -0.13 -3.94 -3.36
N GLY A 116 -0.35 -5.21 -3.11
CA GLY A 116 -0.65 -6.24 -4.11
C GLY A 116 0.49 -7.23 -4.34
N LEU A 117 1.69 -6.98 -3.78
CA LEU A 117 2.80 -7.93 -3.82
C LEU A 117 2.53 -9.14 -2.89
N ASN A 118 2.84 -10.30 -3.42
CA ASN A 118 2.99 -11.57 -2.72
C ASN A 118 4.06 -12.40 -3.45
N ASP A 119 4.31 -13.62 -3.01
CA ASP A 119 5.38 -14.45 -3.58
C ASP A 119 5.15 -14.75 -5.07
N GLU A 120 3.92 -15.06 -5.46
CA GLU A 120 3.57 -15.38 -6.85
C GLU A 120 3.66 -14.13 -7.76
N VAL A 121 3.16 -13.00 -7.29
CA VAL A 121 3.23 -11.72 -8.02
C VAL A 121 4.67 -11.25 -8.16
N ALA A 122 5.51 -11.43 -7.13
CA ALA A 122 6.93 -11.11 -7.19
C ALA A 122 7.65 -11.95 -8.26
N GLU A 123 7.42 -13.27 -8.30
CA GLU A 123 7.97 -14.14 -9.35
C GLU A 123 7.48 -13.75 -10.76
N GLY A 124 6.22 -13.36 -10.90
CA GLY A 124 5.66 -12.85 -12.14
C GLY A 124 6.37 -11.57 -12.60
N LEU A 125 6.58 -10.62 -11.67
CA LEU A 125 7.32 -9.39 -11.94
C LEU A 125 8.79 -9.63 -12.30
N VAL A 126 9.44 -10.59 -11.67
CA VAL A 126 10.81 -10.99 -12.03
C VAL A 126 10.86 -11.45 -13.50
N LYS A 127 9.91 -12.30 -13.92
CA LYS A 127 9.82 -12.75 -15.31
C LYS A 127 9.57 -11.59 -16.29
N LYS A 128 8.71 -10.66 -15.89
CA LYS A 128 8.32 -9.50 -16.71
C LYS A 128 9.43 -8.46 -16.83
N THR A 129 10.14 -8.17 -15.75
CA THR A 129 11.14 -7.08 -15.70
C THR A 129 12.57 -7.55 -15.98
N GLY A 130 12.85 -8.84 -15.78
CA GLY A 130 14.22 -9.37 -15.80
C GLY A 130 15.11 -8.85 -14.67
N ASN A 131 14.53 -8.19 -13.66
CA ASN A 131 15.28 -7.55 -12.57
C ASN A 131 14.83 -8.06 -11.18
N PRO A 132 15.30 -9.24 -10.76
CA PRO A 132 14.93 -9.82 -9.48
C PRO A 132 15.35 -8.97 -8.28
N HIS A 133 16.48 -8.25 -8.37
CA HIS A 133 16.94 -7.39 -7.29
C HIS A 133 15.92 -6.28 -7.00
N PHE A 134 15.47 -5.56 -8.03
CA PHE A 134 14.45 -4.52 -7.90
C PHE A 134 13.14 -5.06 -7.32
N VAL A 135 12.70 -6.23 -7.79
CA VAL A 135 11.44 -6.82 -7.33
C VAL A 135 11.50 -7.22 -5.87
N TYR A 136 12.56 -7.91 -5.45
CA TYR A 136 12.67 -8.37 -4.05
C TYR A 136 13.03 -7.25 -3.08
N ASP A 137 13.76 -6.20 -3.51
CA ASP A 137 13.93 -4.99 -2.69
C ASP A 137 12.58 -4.25 -2.50
N SER A 138 11.77 -4.17 -3.56
CA SER A 138 10.43 -3.61 -3.47
C SER A 138 9.52 -4.43 -2.57
N TYR A 139 9.60 -5.76 -2.63
CA TYR A 139 8.78 -6.66 -1.84
C TYR A 139 9.15 -6.61 -0.34
N ARG A 140 10.46 -6.66 0.00
CA ARG A 140 10.88 -6.54 1.40
C ARG A 140 10.43 -5.21 2.02
N ARG A 141 10.50 -4.09 1.25
CA ARG A 141 10.03 -2.77 1.69
C ARG A 141 8.52 -2.73 1.88
N PHE A 142 7.78 -3.39 1.02
CA PHE A 142 6.33 -3.51 1.18
C PHE A 142 5.98 -4.26 2.46
N VAL A 143 6.60 -5.41 2.72
CA VAL A 143 6.35 -6.19 3.94
C VAL A 143 6.72 -5.39 5.19
N GLN A 144 7.85 -4.66 5.15
CA GLN A 144 8.27 -3.77 6.24
C GLN A 144 7.23 -2.67 6.50
N MET A 145 6.83 -1.90 5.48
CA MET A 145 5.85 -0.82 5.64
C MET A 145 4.49 -1.34 6.10
N TYR A 146 4.04 -2.46 5.56
CA TYR A 146 2.76 -3.07 5.94
C TYR A 146 2.81 -3.59 7.37
N GLY A 147 3.89 -4.25 7.75
CA GLY A 147 4.13 -4.75 9.11
C GLY A 147 4.15 -3.62 10.15
N ASP A 148 4.86 -2.53 9.87
CA ASP A 148 4.94 -1.37 10.77
C ASP A 148 3.59 -0.63 10.85
N VAL A 149 3.03 -0.23 9.71
CA VAL A 149 1.89 0.70 9.66
C VAL A 149 0.55 -0.01 9.89
N VAL A 150 0.33 -1.17 9.26
CA VAL A 150 -0.96 -1.85 9.29
C VAL A 150 -1.02 -2.85 10.45
N MET A 151 0.04 -3.66 10.62
CA MET A 151 0.05 -4.72 11.62
C MET A 151 0.64 -4.28 12.97
N GLY A 152 1.19 -3.06 13.03
CA GLY A 152 1.62 -2.44 14.28
C GLY A 152 2.91 -3.00 14.88
N LEU A 153 3.76 -3.61 14.05
CA LEU A 153 5.07 -4.09 14.48
C LEU A 153 6.01 -2.91 14.73
N LYS A 154 6.10 -2.48 15.96
CA LYS A 154 6.92 -1.33 16.39
C LYS A 154 7.85 -1.71 17.54
N PRO A 155 8.92 -0.94 17.75
CA PRO A 155 9.75 -1.11 18.95
C PRO A 155 8.91 -1.02 20.22
N VAL A 156 9.20 -1.84 21.20
CA VAL A 156 8.50 -1.86 22.50
C VAL A 156 8.72 -0.52 23.23
N ASN A 157 9.94 0.01 23.20
CA ASN A 157 10.29 1.32 23.73
C ASN A 157 10.81 2.21 22.58
N LYS A 158 10.66 3.53 22.73
CA LYS A 158 11.13 4.49 21.71
C LYS A 158 12.65 4.50 21.48
N GLU A 159 13.39 3.95 22.43
CA GLU A 159 14.87 3.85 22.39
C GLU A 159 15.36 2.52 21.80
N ASP A 160 14.45 1.56 21.61
CA ASP A 160 14.79 0.26 21.03
C ASP A 160 14.99 0.39 19.51
N ILE A 161 15.85 -0.46 18.96
CA ILE A 161 16.05 -0.55 17.52
C ILE A 161 14.78 -1.10 16.87
N ASP A 162 14.41 -0.54 15.74
CA ASP A 162 13.30 -1.06 14.92
C ASP A 162 13.53 -2.55 14.61
N PRO A 163 12.53 -3.44 14.84
CA PRO A 163 12.69 -4.88 14.62
C PRO A 163 13.12 -5.24 13.20
N PHE A 164 12.62 -4.52 12.19
CA PHE A 164 13.01 -4.76 10.80
C PHE A 164 14.43 -4.31 10.53
N GLU A 165 14.85 -3.16 11.06
CA GLU A 165 16.23 -2.66 10.92
C GLU A 165 17.22 -3.61 11.58
N ALA A 166 16.90 -4.18 12.76
CA ALA A 166 17.75 -5.17 13.41
C ALA A 166 17.96 -6.43 12.54
N ILE A 167 16.91 -6.87 11.84
CA ILE A 167 16.98 -8.01 10.92
C ILE A 167 17.82 -7.65 9.68
N ILE A 168 17.65 -6.44 9.11
CA ILE A 168 18.43 -5.98 7.97
C ILE A 168 19.91 -5.94 8.30
N GLU A 169 20.30 -5.32 9.42
CA GLU A 169 21.70 -5.21 9.83
C GLU A 169 22.34 -6.59 10.01
N LYS A 170 21.64 -7.55 10.63
CA LYS A 170 22.11 -8.91 10.75
C LYS A 170 22.36 -9.59 9.41
N VAL A 171 21.45 -9.43 8.44
CA VAL A 171 21.64 -10.03 7.10
C VAL A 171 22.77 -9.35 6.35
N LYS A 172 22.96 -8.02 6.51
CA LYS A 172 24.11 -7.29 5.96
C LYS A 172 25.44 -7.77 6.54
N GLU A 173 25.51 -7.98 7.84
CA GLU A 173 26.69 -8.55 8.50
C GLU A 173 27.01 -9.98 7.98
N GLU A 174 26.02 -10.84 7.84
CA GLU A 174 26.16 -12.20 7.31
C GLU A 174 26.70 -12.21 5.88
N GLN A 175 26.27 -11.25 5.05
CA GLN A 175 26.73 -11.12 3.66
C GLN A 175 28.05 -10.33 3.54
N GLY A 176 28.46 -9.58 4.56
CA GLY A 176 29.67 -8.72 4.55
C GLY A 176 29.48 -7.43 3.75
N VAL A 177 28.26 -6.87 3.73
CA VAL A 177 27.95 -5.60 3.06
C VAL A 177 27.48 -4.55 4.05
N THR A 178 27.56 -3.27 3.68
CA THR A 178 27.16 -2.15 4.53
C THR A 178 25.92 -1.43 4.05
N LEU A 179 25.62 -1.47 2.77
CA LEU A 179 24.50 -0.74 2.18
C LEU A 179 23.43 -1.72 1.69
N ASP A 180 22.16 -1.37 1.88
CA ASP A 180 21.00 -2.17 1.45
C ASP A 180 21.05 -2.49 -0.05
N LYS A 181 21.51 -1.54 -0.88
CA LYS A 181 21.63 -1.72 -2.33
C LYS A 181 22.63 -2.81 -2.75
N ASP A 182 23.53 -3.20 -1.85
CA ASP A 182 24.58 -4.19 -2.10
C ASP A 182 24.13 -5.61 -1.65
N LEU A 183 22.92 -5.73 -1.08
CA LEU A 183 22.33 -7.02 -0.73
C LEU A 183 22.07 -7.86 -2.00
N SER A 184 22.40 -9.13 -1.94
CA SER A 184 22.11 -10.08 -3.02
C SER A 184 20.60 -10.37 -3.13
N VAL A 185 20.16 -10.90 -4.26
CA VAL A 185 18.78 -11.35 -4.44
C VAL A 185 18.38 -12.38 -3.40
N GLU A 186 19.28 -13.31 -3.08
CA GLU A 186 19.08 -14.34 -2.06
C GLU A 186 18.88 -13.71 -0.67
N SER A 187 19.70 -12.70 -0.33
CA SER A 187 19.56 -11.96 0.93
C SER A 187 18.26 -11.18 0.99
N LEU A 188 17.83 -10.55 -0.12
CA LEU A 188 16.55 -9.86 -0.19
C LEU A 188 15.35 -10.82 -0.05
N LYS A 189 15.39 -12.00 -0.66
CA LYS A 189 14.40 -13.07 -0.46
C LYS A 189 14.36 -13.52 1.01
N LYS A 190 15.54 -13.74 1.61
CA LYS A 190 15.66 -14.09 3.02
C LYS A 190 15.04 -13.03 3.93
N LEU A 191 15.25 -11.73 3.63
CA LEU A 191 14.65 -10.63 4.39
C LEU A 191 13.11 -10.67 4.34
N VAL A 192 12.50 -10.92 3.18
CA VAL A 192 11.05 -11.06 3.06
C VAL A 192 10.51 -12.13 4.02
N GLU A 193 11.15 -13.30 4.06
CA GLU A 193 10.73 -14.41 4.95
C GLU A 193 10.95 -14.08 6.43
N LEU A 194 12.10 -13.48 6.77
CA LEU A 194 12.39 -13.08 8.15
C LEU A 194 11.41 -12.00 8.64
N PHE A 195 11.02 -11.06 7.79
CA PHE A 195 10.04 -10.03 8.12
C PHE A 195 8.65 -10.63 8.37
N LYS A 196 8.20 -11.54 7.50
CA LYS A 196 6.93 -12.26 7.71
C LYS A 196 6.95 -13.05 9.02
N ALA A 197 8.08 -13.72 9.33
CA ALA A 197 8.25 -14.46 10.58
C ALA A 197 8.21 -13.54 11.80
N ALA A 198 8.90 -12.39 11.76
CA ALA A 198 8.89 -11.41 12.85
C ALA A 198 7.49 -10.81 13.08
N ILE A 199 6.75 -10.52 12.00
CA ILE A 199 5.36 -10.08 12.07
C ILE A 199 4.53 -11.13 12.83
N LYS A 200 4.60 -12.39 12.41
CA LYS A 200 3.84 -13.48 13.04
C LYS A 200 4.20 -13.67 14.51
N GLU A 201 5.50 -13.64 14.84
CA GLU A 201 5.98 -13.81 16.20
C GLU A 201 5.46 -12.72 17.15
N GLN A 202 5.48 -11.46 16.71
CA GLN A 202 5.12 -10.33 17.56
C GLN A 202 3.63 -10.02 17.58
N THR A 203 2.92 -10.19 16.45
CA THR A 203 1.51 -9.86 16.33
C THR A 203 0.57 -11.06 16.51
N GLY A 204 1.10 -12.28 16.37
CA GLY A 204 0.32 -13.51 16.31
C GLY A 204 -0.42 -13.73 15.00
N GLN A 205 -0.30 -12.82 14.03
CA GLN A 205 -0.99 -12.86 12.75
C GLN A 205 -0.01 -13.13 11.60
N ASP A 206 -0.45 -13.88 10.60
CA ASP A 206 0.31 -14.08 9.37
C ASP A 206 0.23 -12.81 8.50
N PHE A 207 1.31 -12.50 7.79
CA PHE A 207 1.29 -11.46 6.75
C PHE A 207 0.30 -11.87 5.65
N PRO A 208 -0.67 -11.00 5.26
CA PRO A 208 -1.68 -11.35 4.28
C PRO A 208 -1.06 -11.50 2.88
N THR A 209 -1.27 -12.66 2.26
CA THR A 209 -0.78 -12.96 0.91
C THR A 209 -1.81 -12.68 -0.18
N ASN A 210 -3.10 -12.55 0.18
CA ASN A 210 -4.15 -12.18 -0.74
C ASN A 210 -4.17 -10.66 -0.94
N PRO A 211 -4.00 -10.14 -2.17
CA PRO A 211 -4.00 -8.71 -2.45
C PRO A 211 -5.27 -7.96 -2.00
N ILE A 212 -6.42 -8.60 -2.07
CA ILE A 212 -7.68 -8.00 -1.60
C ILE A 212 -7.70 -7.89 -0.07
N GLU A 213 -7.16 -8.87 0.65
CA GLU A 213 -7.00 -8.78 2.10
C GLU A 213 -6.01 -7.69 2.50
N GLN A 214 -4.94 -7.53 1.73
CA GLN A 214 -3.98 -6.43 1.93
C GLN A 214 -4.63 -5.05 1.74
N LEU A 215 -5.60 -4.94 0.82
CA LEU A 215 -6.27 -3.69 0.51
C LEU A 215 -7.19 -3.25 1.65
N TRP A 216 -7.86 -4.20 2.31
CA TRP A 216 -8.75 -3.95 3.45
C TRP A 216 -8.01 -3.80 4.77
#